data_7632f7b1615167ecfc876c0ee881069f
#
_entry.id   7632f7b1615167ecfc876c0ee881069f
#
_cell.length_a   1.000
_cell.length_b   1.000
_cell.length_c   1.000
_cell.angle_alpha   90.00
_cell.angle_beta   90.00
_cell.angle_gamma   90.00
#
_symmetry.space_group_name_H-M   'P 1'
#
loop_
_entity.id
_entity.type
_entity.pdbx_description
1 polymer ?
#
loop_
_entity_poly.entity_id
_entity_poly.type
_entity_poly.pdbx_seq_one_letter_code
_entity_poly.pdbx_strand_id
1 'polypeptide(L)'
;EILIGLVGSEMCIRDSYQTSAGFASLTNSAYSTLRELYNAQPQLFVAGTDLYADGKSQGVVMSQYTFTADEGIIKNFYVSCFKGIQLANSVISYGDITEDSSVRLQYVDEARFIRAWYYFQLVQQFGPVALNKQMFDHAEMSHERASLADVYKFIIEEFEYLASSESHLMERANSGVGRANKRAATFYLAKTYLTRGWLDGTDYEAQEENIAQNSDFANAAKYALEAINGEIPFLSIEEAFDVENEENNEIFWSIQFNSAAVEDPVKDGSYQQAQFGAYLGGSEKPRNKAIDGCFAPSLRLQQMYSRGDARLEQTFMLEFHTSYFDYYSAPTSSSIIYYYAPAWATDEDIAAWKADDPYGIKKNTLVSKTIADGGIAPSNGAPATYKDRRSQDYGNACIKKFDDYSETSIANRNSTCSMHDVVVARLGETYLIAAEAYLKMGKTEEAAQMINKLRQRPGTIRKGYTTEMTVTSNDINIDFILDERARELAGEYVRWTDLKRTHTLVEYATKYNEDGIKESAMIGPDGKYKILRPIPQAAIDLNQAKVTQNPGY
;
A
#
# COMPACT_ATOMS: atom_id res chain seq x y z
N GLU A 1 46.84 -13.69 -0.20
CA GLU A 1 46.57 -12.58 0.74
C GLU A 1 45.11 -12.06 0.62
N ILE A 2 44.51 -11.99 -0.58
CA ILE A 2 43.10 -11.59 -0.77
C ILE A 2 42.13 -12.62 -0.18
N LEU A 3 42.43 -13.93 -0.30
CA LEU A 3 41.58 -15.00 0.26
C LEU A 3 41.63 -15.03 1.80
N ILE A 4 42.80 -14.73 2.41
CA ILE A 4 42.96 -14.68 3.87
C ILE A 4 42.22 -13.45 4.46
N GLY A 5 42.17 -12.33 3.73
CA GLY A 5 41.42 -11.14 4.14
C GLY A 5 39.91 -11.38 4.14
N LEU A 6 39.38 -12.11 3.16
CA LEU A 6 37.95 -12.46 3.06
C LEU A 6 37.54 -13.43 4.21
N VAL A 7 38.31 -14.47 4.44
CA VAL A 7 38.04 -15.44 5.53
C VAL A 7 38.14 -14.77 6.91
N GLY A 8 39.09 -13.85 7.10
CA GLY A 8 39.22 -13.09 8.36
C GLY A 8 38.04 -12.14 8.59
N SER A 9 37.51 -11.50 7.54
CA SER A 9 36.36 -10.62 7.66
C SER A 9 35.06 -11.39 7.92
N GLU A 10 34.86 -12.55 7.31
CA GLU A 10 33.71 -13.41 7.56
C GLU A 10 33.68 -13.97 8.99
N MET A 11 34.84 -14.40 9.53
CA MET A 11 34.95 -14.81 10.92
C MET A 11 34.61 -13.65 11.88
N CYS A 12 35.17 -12.46 11.67
CA CYS A 12 34.86 -11.30 12.50
C CYS A 12 33.38 -10.90 12.46
N ILE A 13 32.73 -11.03 11.33
CA ILE A 13 31.29 -10.75 11.15
C ILE A 13 30.45 -11.82 11.89
N ARG A 14 30.78 -13.08 11.74
CA ARG A 14 30.15 -14.20 12.47
C ARG A 14 30.26 -14.04 13.99
N ASP A 15 31.45 -13.72 14.47
CA ASP A 15 31.71 -13.52 15.91
C ASP A 15 30.92 -12.30 16.44
N SER A 16 30.75 -11.25 15.62
CA SER A 16 29.94 -10.09 15.98
C SER A 16 28.47 -10.47 16.20
N TYR A 17 27.88 -11.29 15.33
CA TYR A 17 26.48 -11.69 15.44
C TYR A 17 26.17 -12.65 16.59
N GLN A 18 27.18 -13.23 17.22
CA GLN A 18 27.02 -14.01 18.46
C GLN A 18 26.78 -13.10 19.67
N THR A 19 27.13 -11.82 19.59
CA THR A 19 26.84 -10.85 20.65
C THR A 19 25.44 -10.28 20.53
N SER A 20 24.80 -9.89 21.64
CA SER A 20 23.49 -9.27 21.66
C SER A 20 23.42 -8.00 20.81
N ALA A 21 24.45 -7.16 20.81
CA ALA A 21 24.51 -5.93 20.03
C ALA A 21 24.63 -6.20 18.52
N GLY A 22 25.48 -7.15 18.12
CA GLY A 22 25.62 -7.55 16.72
C GLY A 22 24.37 -8.22 16.19
N PHE A 23 23.70 -9.03 17.01
CA PHE A 23 22.44 -9.68 16.65
C PHE A 23 21.30 -8.66 16.47
N ALA A 24 21.22 -7.65 17.34
CA ALA A 24 20.29 -6.54 17.17
C ALA A 24 20.55 -5.77 15.87
N SER A 25 21.81 -5.53 15.52
CA SER A 25 22.20 -4.90 14.25
C SER A 25 21.79 -5.73 13.04
N LEU A 26 21.98 -7.05 13.07
CA LEU A 26 21.53 -7.96 12.01
C LEU A 26 20.01 -7.93 11.85
N THR A 27 19.27 -7.93 12.96
CA THR A 27 17.81 -7.83 12.96
C THR A 27 17.34 -6.51 12.35
N ASN A 28 17.97 -5.39 12.73
CA ASN A 28 17.66 -4.08 12.15
C ASN A 28 17.99 -4.03 10.65
N SER A 29 19.01 -4.75 10.18
CA SER A 29 19.32 -4.87 8.75
C SER A 29 18.19 -5.58 7.98
N ALA A 30 17.54 -6.58 8.59
CA ALA A 30 16.34 -7.20 7.98
C ALA A 30 15.19 -6.21 7.86
N TYR A 31 14.92 -5.38 8.87
CA TYR A 31 13.93 -4.30 8.79
C TYR A 31 14.26 -3.26 7.73
N SER A 32 15.53 -2.91 7.55
CA SER A 32 15.92 -1.88 6.58
C SER A 32 15.56 -2.25 5.14
N THR A 33 15.51 -3.54 4.81
CA THR A 33 15.15 -4.00 3.46
C THR A 33 13.68 -3.73 3.11
N LEU A 34 12.80 -3.59 4.09
CA LEU A 34 11.38 -3.31 3.86
C LEU A 34 11.16 -1.99 3.11
N ARG A 35 12.01 -0.99 3.39
CA ARG A 35 11.92 0.32 2.74
C ARG A 35 12.16 0.26 1.24
N GLU A 36 12.99 -0.66 0.76
CA GLU A 36 13.33 -0.80 -0.66
C GLU A 36 12.08 -1.01 -1.54
N LEU A 37 11.04 -1.69 -1.02
CA LEU A 37 9.81 -1.95 -1.77
C LEU A 37 8.95 -0.70 -1.96
N TYR A 38 8.94 0.22 -1.00
CA TYR A 38 8.07 1.39 -0.99
C TYR A 38 8.78 2.68 -1.39
N ASN A 39 10.09 2.69 -1.42
CA ASN A 39 10.87 3.78 -2.00
C ASN A 39 10.91 3.68 -3.53
N ALA A 40 11.16 2.51 -4.09
CA ALA A 40 11.46 2.35 -5.53
C ALA A 40 10.38 1.62 -6.34
N GLN A 41 9.47 0.85 -5.71
CA GLN A 41 8.62 -0.11 -6.40
C GLN A 41 7.09 0.08 -6.22
N PRO A 42 6.57 1.24 -5.81
CA PRO A 42 5.13 1.39 -5.48
C PRO A 42 4.22 1.18 -6.69
N GLN A 43 4.74 1.33 -7.91
CA GLN A 43 3.99 1.13 -9.16
C GLN A 43 3.37 -0.27 -9.27
N LEU A 44 4.01 -1.31 -8.73
CA LEU A 44 3.49 -2.67 -8.75
C LEU A 44 2.14 -2.84 -8.04
N PHE A 45 1.84 -1.95 -7.10
CA PHE A 45 0.63 -2.02 -6.28
C PHE A 45 -0.53 -1.17 -6.79
N VAL A 46 -0.27 -0.22 -7.70
CA VAL A 46 -1.26 0.79 -8.09
C VAL A 46 -1.43 0.95 -9.59
N ALA A 47 -0.37 0.76 -10.39
CA ALA A 47 -0.41 0.98 -11.82
C ALA A 47 -1.34 -0.02 -12.53
N GLY A 48 -2.10 0.46 -13.51
CA GLY A 48 -3.01 -0.38 -14.31
C GLY A 48 -4.27 -0.80 -13.56
N THR A 49 -4.69 -0.06 -12.54
CA THR A 49 -5.96 -0.28 -11.82
C THR A 49 -7.00 0.78 -12.19
N ASP A 50 -8.19 0.66 -11.63
CA ASP A 50 -9.32 1.59 -11.85
C ASP A 50 -9.20 2.90 -11.08
N LEU A 51 -8.35 2.97 -10.04
CA LEU A 51 -8.29 4.14 -9.14
C LEU A 51 -7.22 5.16 -9.49
N TYR A 52 -6.25 4.77 -10.32
CA TYR A 52 -5.10 5.62 -10.61
C TYR A 52 -4.79 5.58 -12.10
N ALA A 53 -4.71 6.77 -12.69
CA ALA A 53 -4.27 6.95 -14.06
C ALA A 53 -2.87 7.56 -14.08
N ASP A 54 -2.14 7.41 -15.19
CA ASP A 54 -0.82 8.00 -15.33
C ASP A 54 -0.89 9.53 -15.25
N GLY A 55 -0.14 10.12 -14.33
CA GLY A 55 0.12 11.54 -14.27
C GLY A 55 1.22 11.96 -15.24
N LYS A 56 2.03 12.96 -14.87
CA LYS A 56 3.16 13.39 -15.70
C LYS A 56 4.30 12.38 -15.61
N SER A 57 4.74 11.89 -16.75
CA SER A 57 5.95 11.06 -16.91
C SER A 57 5.93 9.70 -16.20
N GLN A 58 4.77 9.09 -16.00
CA GLN A 58 4.71 7.86 -15.20
C GLN A 58 4.31 6.62 -15.95
N GLY A 59 4.79 5.55 -15.38
CA GLY A 59 4.31 4.19 -15.28
C GLY A 59 3.73 3.52 -16.53
N VAL A 60 3.81 4.19 -17.68
CA VAL A 60 3.15 3.77 -18.92
C VAL A 60 3.33 2.28 -19.21
N VAL A 61 4.52 1.75 -18.96
CA VAL A 61 4.82 0.32 -19.16
C VAL A 61 3.97 -0.54 -18.22
N MET A 62 3.91 -0.17 -16.94
CA MET A 62 3.14 -0.91 -15.93
C MET A 62 1.64 -0.68 -16.09
N SER A 63 1.22 0.58 -16.33
CA SER A 63 -0.19 0.95 -16.46
C SER A 63 -0.82 0.38 -17.71
N GLN A 64 -0.08 0.28 -18.82
CA GLN A 64 -0.56 -0.23 -20.10
C GLN A 64 -0.31 -1.73 -20.31
N TYR A 65 0.19 -2.46 -19.29
CA TYR A 65 0.50 -3.90 -19.37
C TYR A 65 1.46 -4.27 -20.51
N THR A 66 2.37 -3.35 -20.88
CA THR A 66 3.37 -3.58 -21.93
C THR A 66 4.72 -4.06 -21.39
N PHE A 67 4.82 -4.29 -20.09
CA PHE A 67 6.02 -4.80 -19.42
C PHE A 67 6.34 -6.25 -19.83
N THR A 68 7.61 -6.58 -19.75
CA THR A 68 8.19 -7.89 -20.07
C THR A 68 8.95 -8.45 -18.86
N ALA A 69 9.53 -9.64 -19.01
CA ALA A 69 10.36 -10.26 -17.97
C ALA A 69 11.68 -9.50 -17.68
N ASP A 70 12.05 -8.56 -18.53
CA ASP A 70 13.24 -7.70 -18.36
C ASP A 70 12.93 -6.38 -17.65
N GLU A 71 11.66 -6.13 -17.26
CA GLU A 71 11.28 -4.88 -16.64
C GLU A 71 11.97 -4.67 -15.29
N GLY A 72 12.71 -3.56 -15.19
CA GLY A 72 13.58 -3.27 -14.04
C GLY A 72 12.84 -3.20 -12.71
N ILE A 73 11.64 -2.61 -12.67
CA ILE A 73 10.83 -2.49 -11.46
C ILE A 73 10.43 -3.87 -10.94
N ILE A 74 10.01 -4.78 -11.82
CA ILE A 74 9.60 -6.14 -11.47
C ILE A 74 10.81 -6.93 -10.95
N LYS A 75 11.95 -6.82 -11.66
CA LYS A 75 13.21 -7.46 -11.26
C LYS A 75 13.67 -6.98 -9.89
N ASN A 76 13.70 -5.67 -9.67
CA ASN A 76 14.16 -5.10 -8.41
C ASN A 76 13.26 -5.54 -7.24
N PHE A 77 11.94 -5.52 -7.41
CA PHE A 77 11.01 -6.02 -6.40
C PHE A 77 11.28 -7.48 -6.03
N TYR A 78 11.42 -8.35 -7.04
CA TYR A 78 11.72 -9.76 -6.83
C TYR A 78 13.03 -9.97 -6.06
N VAL A 79 14.09 -9.29 -6.48
CA VAL A 79 15.41 -9.38 -5.85
C VAL A 79 15.39 -8.83 -4.42
N SER A 80 14.75 -7.68 -4.18
CA SER A 80 14.64 -7.09 -2.85
C SER A 80 13.87 -7.99 -1.87
N CYS A 81 12.82 -8.66 -2.32
CA CYS A 81 12.11 -9.64 -1.49
C CYS A 81 13.01 -10.81 -1.07
N PHE A 82 13.74 -11.40 -2.02
CA PHE A 82 14.66 -12.52 -1.68
C PHE A 82 15.86 -12.08 -0.85
N LYS A 83 16.35 -10.86 -1.03
CA LYS A 83 17.37 -10.26 -0.15
C LYS A 83 16.86 -10.15 1.30
N GLY A 84 15.63 -9.66 1.47
CA GLY A 84 14.99 -9.58 2.78
C GLY A 84 14.76 -10.96 3.42
N ILE A 85 14.32 -11.95 2.63
CA ILE A 85 14.18 -13.34 3.09
C ILE A 85 15.53 -13.92 3.55
N GLN A 86 16.61 -13.70 2.80
CA GLN A 86 17.94 -14.18 3.17
C GLN A 86 18.42 -13.54 4.47
N LEU A 87 18.22 -12.23 4.67
CA LEU A 87 18.57 -11.57 5.93
C LEU A 87 17.72 -12.08 7.09
N ALA A 88 16.42 -12.28 6.90
CA ALA A 88 15.56 -12.88 7.92
C ALA A 88 16.01 -14.31 8.27
N ASN A 89 16.35 -15.13 7.27
CA ASN A 89 16.91 -16.46 7.51
C ASN A 89 18.23 -16.41 8.28
N SER A 90 19.06 -15.39 8.03
CA SER A 90 20.31 -15.19 8.78
C SER A 90 20.03 -14.89 10.25
N VAL A 91 19.08 -13.98 10.55
CA VAL A 91 18.66 -13.71 11.94
C VAL A 91 18.19 -15.00 12.63
N ILE A 92 17.33 -15.78 11.97
CA ILE A 92 16.80 -17.03 12.53
C ILE A 92 17.94 -18.02 12.83
N SER A 93 18.88 -18.20 11.89
CA SER A 93 20.01 -19.11 12.04
C SER A 93 20.99 -18.67 13.13
N TYR A 94 21.31 -17.37 13.20
CA TYR A 94 22.20 -16.85 14.24
C TYR A 94 21.54 -16.80 15.62
N GLY A 95 20.20 -16.79 15.69
CA GLY A 95 19.46 -16.91 16.94
C GLY A 95 19.80 -18.16 17.75
N ASP A 96 20.23 -19.26 17.10
CA ASP A 96 20.58 -20.50 17.78
C ASP A 96 21.97 -20.43 18.48
N ILE A 97 22.85 -19.54 18.04
CA ILE A 97 24.23 -19.44 18.52
C ILE A 97 24.54 -18.09 19.19
N THR A 98 23.63 -17.15 19.17
CA THR A 98 23.76 -15.85 19.84
C THR A 98 23.73 -16.06 21.36
N GLU A 99 24.53 -15.31 22.10
CA GLU A 99 24.50 -15.33 23.55
C GLU A 99 23.10 -15.07 24.10
N ASP A 100 22.77 -15.72 25.22
CA ASP A 100 21.41 -15.61 25.76
C ASP A 100 21.12 -14.16 26.18
N SER A 101 20.06 -13.61 25.59
CA SER A 101 19.54 -12.29 25.90
C SER A 101 18.02 -12.32 26.00
N SER A 102 17.46 -11.43 26.80
CA SER A 102 16.00 -11.35 27.01
C SER A 102 15.21 -11.07 25.72
N VAL A 103 15.84 -10.55 24.69
CA VAL A 103 15.21 -10.18 23.42
C VAL A 103 15.55 -11.11 22.25
N ARG A 104 16.42 -12.10 22.46
CA ARG A 104 16.89 -12.99 21.38
C ARG A 104 15.74 -13.71 20.68
N LEU A 105 14.87 -14.36 21.43
CA LEU A 105 13.73 -15.09 20.87
C LEU A 105 12.71 -14.16 20.20
N GLN A 106 12.52 -12.96 20.76
CA GLN A 106 11.71 -11.93 20.12
C GLN A 106 12.26 -11.55 18.74
N TYR A 107 13.57 -11.31 18.61
CA TYR A 107 14.18 -10.95 17.32
C TYR A 107 14.10 -12.09 16.30
N VAL A 108 14.20 -13.35 16.73
CA VAL A 108 13.97 -14.51 15.87
C VAL A 108 12.53 -14.51 15.34
N ASP A 109 11.54 -14.28 16.20
CA ASP A 109 10.14 -14.25 15.79
C ASP A 109 9.82 -13.02 14.90
N GLU A 110 10.44 -11.88 15.15
CA GLU A 110 10.35 -10.73 14.26
C GLU A 110 10.92 -11.03 12.85
N ALA A 111 12.05 -11.74 12.78
CA ALA A 111 12.61 -12.17 11.51
C ALA A 111 11.72 -13.20 10.78
N ARG A 112 11.09 -14.13 11.51
CA ARG A 112 10.07 -15.03 10.96
C ARG A 112 8.88 -14.25 10.37
N PHE A 113 8.43 -13.20 11.08
CA PHE A 113 7.38 -12.31 10.58
C PHE A 113 7.79 -11.62 9.26
N ILE A 114 8.97 -11.01 9.21
CA ILE A 114 9.49 -10.35 8.01
C ILE A 114 9.58 -11.34 6.85
N ARG A 115 10.07 -12.54 7.09
CA ARG A 115 10.17 -13.61 6.08
C ARG A 115 8.79 -14.02 5.54
N ALA A 116 7.84 -14.28 6.42
CA ALA A 116 6.48 -14.64 6.03
C ALA A 116 5.79 -13.50 5.25
N TRP A 117 6.01 -12.26 5.68
CA TRP A 117 5.52 -11.08 4.99
C TRP A 117 6.10 -10.94 3.57
N TYR A 118 7.40 -11.15 3.37
CA TYR A 118 8.01 -11.15 2.03
C TYR A 118 7.45 -12.24 1.14
N TYR A 119 7.22 -13.44 1.67
CA TYR A 119 6.58 -14.51 0.91
C TYR A 119 5.13 -14.16 0.54
N PHE A 120 4.40 -13.48 1.42
CA PHE A 120 3.08 -12.97 1.10
C PHE A 120 3.14 -11.94 -0.04
N GLN A 121 4.10 -11.03 -0.06
CA GLN A 121 4.29 -10.09 -1.16
C GLN A 121 4.66 -10.80 -2.47
N LEU A 122 5.58 -11.74 -2.43
CA LEU A 122 6.02 -12.50 -3.60
C LEU A 122 4.86 -13.29 -4.22
N VAL A 123 4.09 -14.02 -3.41
CA VAL A 123 3.01 -14.86 -3.93
C VAL A 123 1.88 -14.03 -4.54
N GLN A 124 1.63 -12.81 -4.02
CA GLN A 124 0.65 -11.89 -4.61
C GLN A 124 1.07 -11.42 -6.01
N GLN A 125 2.35 -11.18 -6.24
CA GLN A 125 2.85 -10.66 -7.52
C GLN A 125 3.20 -11.78 -8.51
N PHE A 126 3.79 -12.89 -8.04
CA PHE A 126 4.42 -13.88 -8.91
C PHE A 126 3.79 -15.29 -8.83
N GLY A 127 2.82 -15.52 -7.94
CA GLY A 127 2.27 -16.85 -7.70
C GLY A 127 3.31 -17.82 -7.11
N PRO A 128 3.49 -19.04 -7.66
CA PRO A 128 4.53 -19.96 -7.23
C PRO A 128 5.93 -19.35 -7.26
N VAL A 129 6.72 -19.50 -6.18
CA VAL A 129 8.09 -18.98 -6.07
C VAL A 129 8.98 -19.96 -5.32
N ALA A 130 10.30 -19.81 -5.40
CA ALA A 130 11.23 -20.61 -4.63
C ALA A 130 11.02 -20.40 -3.12
N LEU A 131 10.96 -21.48 -2.34
CA LEU A 131 10.69 -21.43 -0.89
C LEU A 131 11.96 -21.70 -0.09
N ASN A 132 12.73 -20.65 0.15
CA ASN A 132 14.01 -20.69 0.88
C ASN A 132 13.77 -20.47 2.38
N LYS A 133 13.85 -21.54 3.17
CA LYS A 133 13.55 -21.52 4.62
C LYS A 133 14.80 -21.41 5.50
N GLN A 134 15.98 -21.47 4.89
CA GLN A 134 17.27 -21.50 5.59
C GLN A 134 18.21 -20.44 5.04
N MET A 135 19.16 -20.03 5.86
CA MET A 135 20.28 -19.20 5.43
C MET A 135 21.17 -20.01 4.50
N PHE A 136 21.57 -19.41 3.37
CA PHE A 136 22.62 -19.94 2.52
C PHE A 136 23.95 -19.30 2.93
N ASP A 137 24.97 -20.11 3.17
CA ASP A 137 26.35 -19.71 3.46
C ASP A 137 27.25 -19.77 2.21
N HIS A 138 26.70 -20.18 1.09
CA HIS A 138 27.34 -20.23 -0.23
C HIS A 138 26.32 -19.86 -1.32
N ALA A 139 26.82 -19.60 -2.52
CA ALA A 139 25.97 -19.32 -3.67
C ALA A 139 25.20 -20.59 -4.09
N GLU A 140 23.92 -20.65 -3.78
CA GLU A 140 23.01 -21.68 -4.28
C GLU A 140 22.45 -21.23 -5.62
N MET A 141 22.62 -22.06 -6.64
CA MET A 141 22.23 -21.73 -8.03
C MET A 141 21.04 -22.56 -8.53
N SER A 142 20.46 -23.42 -7.70
CA SER A 142 19.38 -24.32 -8.11
C SER A 142 18.16 -24.14 -7.20
N HIS A 143 17.20 -23.35 -7.64
CA HIS A 143 15.98 -23.05 -6.89
C HIS A 143 14.74 -23.40 -7.73
N GLU A 144 14.08 -24.48 -7.40
CA GLU A 144 12.77 -24.79 -7.99
C GLU A 144 11.68 -23.90 -7.39
N ARG A 145 10.66 -23.59 -8.18
CA ARG A 145 9.45 -22.92 -7.66
C ARG A 145 8.63 -23.93 -6.85
N ALA A 146 8.35 -23.63 -5.60
CA ALA A 146 7.40 -24.37 -4.78
C ALA A 146 5.98 -24.18 -5.33
N SER A 147 5.09 -25.15 -5.11
CA SER A 147 3.69 -25.02 -5.48
C SER A 147 3.02 -23.84 -4.75
N LEU A 148 1.96 -23.29 -5.36
CA LEU A 148 1.18 -22.23 -4.73
C LEU A 148 0.66 -22.66 -3.35
N ALA A 149 0.21 -23.91 -3.23
CA ALA A 149 -0.27 -24.51 -1.99
C ALA A 149 0.81 -24.55 -0.91
N ASP A 150 2.05 -24.93 -1.26
CA ASP A 150 3.16 -25.00 -0.30
C ASP A 150 3.59 -23.62 0.20
N VAL A 151 3.58 -22.62 -0.68
CA VAL A 151 3.92 -21.23 -0.29
C VAL A 151 2.85 -20.67 0.67
N TYR A 152 1.56 -20.82 0.35
CA TYR A 152 0.50 -20.38 1.26
C TYR A 152 0.47 -21.15 2.57
N LYS A 153 0.71 -22.47 2.53
CA LYS A 153 0.85 -23.27 3.75
C LYS A 153 1.95 -22.74 4.65
N PHE A 154 3.14 -22.46 4.09
CA PHE A 154 4.24 -21.90 4.85
C PHE A 154 3.89 -20.54 5.47
N ILE A 155 3.30 -19.62 4.70
CA ILE A 155 2.92 -18.29 5.20
C ILE A 155 1.92 -18.41 6.36
N ILE A 156 0.92 -19.28 6.22
CA ILE A 156 -0.11 -19.49 7.24
C ILE A 156 0.50 -20.08 8.50
N GLU A 157 1.31 -21.15 8.39
CA GLU A 157 1.98 -21.78 9.53
C GLU A 157 2.86 -20.79 10.31
N GLU A 158 3.59 -19.92 9.59
CA GLU A 158 4.40 -18.87 10.24
C GLU A 158 3.52 -17.86 10.98
N PHE A 159 2.48 -17.33 10.35
CA PHE A 159 1.62 -16.33 11.01
C PHE A 159 0.72 -16.96 12.11
N GLU A 160 0.30 -18.22 11.99
CA GLU A 160 -0.40 -18.92 13.09
C GLU A 160 0.47 -19.04 14.33
N TYR A 161 1.72 -19.46 14.17
CA TYR A 161 2.67 -19.47 15.28
C TYR A 161 2.89 -18.07 15.85
N LEU A 162 3.14 -17.07 15.00
CA LEU A 162 3.45 -15.70 15.42
C LEU A 162 2.28 -15.00 16.12
N ALA A 163 1.04 -15.35 15.79
CA ALA A 163 -0.17 -14.85 16.46
C ALA A 163 -0.47 -15.60 17.77
N SER A 164 0.14 -16.76 18.02
CA SER A 164 -0.15 -17.61 19.17
C SER A 164 0.52 -17.12 20.46
N SER A 165 0.14 -17.77 21.58
CA SER A 165 0.79 -17.55 22.88
C SER A 165 2.21 -18.11 22.98
N GLU A 166 2.61 -18.97 22.04
CA GLU A 166 3.96 -19.57 22.00
C GLU A 166 4.99 -18.61 21.41
N SER A 167 4.53 -17.62 20.64
CA SER A 167 5.40 -16.60 20.04
C SER A 167 5.92 -15.61 21.08
N HIS A 168 7.17 -15.18 20.87
CA HIS A 168 7.83 -14.14 21.66
C HIS A 168 7.63 -12.73 21.08
N LEU A 169 6.80 -12.57 20.04
CA LEU A 169 6.41 -11.23 19.58
C LEU A 169 5.72 -10.47 20.71
N MET A 170 6.01 -9.19 20.81
CA MET A 170 5.35 -8.31 21.76
C MET A 170 3.90 -8.04 21.34
N GLU A 171 3.07 -7.72 22.35
CA GLU A 171 1.76 -7.12 22.06
C GLU A 171 1.96 -5.73 21.43
N ARG A 172 1.02 -5.30 20.55
CA ARG A 172 1.13 -4.00 19.87
C ARG A 172 1.33 -2.82 20.83
N ALA A 173 0.65 -2.86 21.98
CA ALA A 173 0.76 -1.80 22.99
C ALA A 173 2.18 -1.61 23.56
N ASN A 174 3.07 -2.59 23.39
CA ASN A 174 4.43 -2.59 23.94
C ASN A 174 5.53 -2.56 22.87
N SER A 175 5.17 -2.66 21.57
CA SER A 175 6.16 -2.86 20.51
C SER A 175 6.53 -1.60 19.73
N GLY A 176 5.73 -0.54 19.77
CA GLY A 176 5.77 0.51 18.74
C GLY A 176 5.24 0.02 17.39
N VAL A 177 4.93 0.93 16.46
CA VAL A 177 4.35 0.61 15.13
C VAL A 177 5.38 0.01 14.18
N GLY A 178 6.66 0.32 14.33
CA GLY A 178 7.73 -0.12 13.43
C GLY A 178 8.23 -1.54 13.68
N ARG A 179 7.84 -2.17 14.79
CA ARG A 179 8.28 -3.54 15.12
C ARG A 179 7.15 -4.54 14.87
N ALA A 180 7.51 -5.71 14.33
CA ALA A 180 6.57 -6.83 14.21
C ALA A 180 6.00 -7.19 15.58
N ASN A 181 4.70 -7.42 15.63
CA ASN A 181 3.97 -7.67 16.87
C ASN A 181 2.82 -8.66 16.62
N LYS A 182 2.25 -9.21 17.68
CA LYS A 182 1.19 -10.24 17.58
C LYS A 182 -0.04 -9.76 16.82
N ARG A 183 -0.44 -8.50 17.02
CA ARG A 183 -1.61 -7.95 16.31
C ARG A 183 -1.37 -7.85 14.81
N ALA A 184 -0.18 -7.43 14.38
CA ALA A 184 0.21 -7.42 12.97
C ALA A 184 0.26 -8.84 12.38
N ALA A 185 0.77 -9.82 13.15
CA ALA A 185 0.76 -11.22 12.73
C ALA A 185 -0.68 -11.76 12.55
N THR A 186 -1.57 -11.46 13.49
CA THR A 186 -2.99 -11.83 13.43
C THR A 186 -3.69 -11.17 12.23
N PHE A 187 -3.38 -9.90 11.94
CA PHE A 187 -3.87 -9.19 10.76
C PHE A 187 -3.43 -9.89 9.46
N TYR A 188 -2.12 -10.19 9.32
CA TYR A 188 -1.63 -10.86 8.11
C TYR A 188 -2.12 -12.29 7.98
N LEU A 189 -2.37 -12.99 9.09
CA LEU A 189 -3.01 -14.29 9.09
C LEU A 189 -4.43 -14.21 8.51
N ALA A 190 -5.23 -13.23 8.98
CA ALA A 190 -6.57 -12.98 8.45
C ALA A 190 -6.53 -12.67 6.95
N LYS A 191 -5.62 -11.78 6.53
CA LYS A 191 -5.44 -11.36 5.14
C LYS A 191 -4.98 -12.53 4.25
N THR A 192 -4.12 -13.40 4.77
CA THR A 192 -3.64 -14.58 4.04
C THR A 192 -4.76 -15.59 3.84
N TYR A 193 -5.56 -15.88 4.86
CA TYR A 193 -6.72 -16.75 4.74
C TYR A 193 -7.76 -16.18 3.77
N LEU A 194 -8.07 -14.88 3.86
CA LEU A 194 -8.96 -14.21 2.92
C LEU A 194 -8.47 -14.40 1.48
N THR A 195 -7.17 -14.16 1.25
CA THR A 195 -6.58 -14.26 -0.09
C THR A 195 -6.60 -15.69 -0.61
N ARG A 196 -6.23 -16.68 0.21
CA ARG A 196 -6.27 -18.09 -0.20
C ARG A 196 -7.69 -18.57 -0.50
N GLY A 197 -8.67 -18.10 0.25
CA GLY A 197 -10.08 -18.46 0.04
C GLY A 197 -10.65 -18.04 -1.33
N TRP A 198 -10.03 -17.07 -2.00
CA TRP A 198 -10.37 -16.68 -3.35
C TRP A 198 -9.70 -17.54 -4.44
N LEU A 199 -8.69 -18.33 -4.11
CA LEU A 199 -7.98 -19.20 -5.05
C LEU A 199 -8.76 -20.51 -5.23
N ASP A 200 -10.00 -20.40 -5.67
CA ASP A 200 -10.96 -21.51 -5.84
C ASP A 200 -10.97 -22.11 -7.24
N GLY A 201 -10.05 -21.67 -8.11
CA GLY A 201 -9.91 -22.15 -9.49
C GLY A 201 -10.97 -21.57 -10.44
N THR A 202 -11.78 -20.62 -10.01
CA THR A 202 -12.80 -19.98 -10.86
C THR A 202 -12.25 -18.83 -11.69
N ASP A 203 -11.09 -18.29 -11.33
CA ASP A 203 -10.40 -17.26 -12.12
C ASP A 203 -9.70 -17.89 -13.33
N TYR A 204 -10.45 -17.97 -14.43
CA TYR A 204 -9.90 -18.49 -15.70
C TYR A 204 -8.85 -17.53 -16.31
N GLU A 205 -8.88 -16.26 -15.95
CA GLU A 205 -7.94 -15.25 -16.45
C GLU A 205 -6.57 -15.40 -15.79
N ALA A 206 -6.53 -15.63 -14.48
CA ALA A 206 -5.31 -15.87 -13.75
C ALA A 206 -4.74 -17.29 -13.97
N GLN A 207 -5.57 -18.24 -14.36
CA GLN A 207 -5.24 -19.68 -14.44
C GLN A 207 -4.59 -20.20 -13.16
N GLU A 208 -5.05 -19.71 -12.02
CA GLU A 208 -4.57 -20.09 -10.71
C GLU A 208 -5.08 -21.48 -10.31
N GLU A 209 -4.22 -22.20 -9.59
CA GLU A 209 -4.60 -23.51 -9.03
C GLU A 209 -5.69 -23.33 -7.97
N ASN A 210 -6.63 -24.26 -7.89
CA ASN A 210 -7.57 -24.34 -6.78
C ASN A 210 -6.84 -24.82 -5.52
N ILE A 211 -6.58 -23.91 -4.60
CA ILE A 211 -5.98 -24.21 -3.28
C ILE A 211 -6.85 -23.71 -2.12
N ALA A 212 -8.00 -23.10 -2.43
CA ALA A 212 -8.94 -22.62 -1.43
C ALA A 212 -9.48 -23.76 -0.57
N GLN A 213 -9.68 -23.47 0.72
CA GLN A 213 -10.27 -24.41 1.66
C GLN A 213 -11.59 -23.87 2.22
N ASN A 214 -12.52 -24.74 2.50
CA ASN A 214 -13.85 -24.38 3.00
C ASN A 214 -13.83 -23.52 4.27
N SER A 215 -12.76 -23.62 5.06
CA SER A 215 -12.59 -22.86 6.30
C SER A 215 -11.93 -21.48 6.12
N ASP A 216 -11.44 -21.14 4.94
CA ASP A 216 -10.59 -19.96 4.74
C ASP A 216 -11.30 -18.66 5.09
N PHE A 217 -12.51 -18.44 4.59
CA PHE A 217 -13.27 -17.24 4.93
C PHE A 217 -13.70 -17.20 6.39
N ALA A 218 -14.00 -18.35 7.00
CA ALA A 218 -14.31 -18.42 8.42
C ALA A 218 -13.07 -18.08 9.27
N ASN A 219 -11.90 -18.58 8.88
CA ASN A 219 -10.63 -18.24 9.54
C ASN A 219 -10.26 -16.76 9.31
N ALA A 220 -10.45 -16.24 8.10
CA ALA A 220 -10.23 -14.82 7.82
C ALA A 220 -11.09 -13.92 8.72
N ALA A 221 -12.39 -14.20 8.84
CA ALA A 221 -13.27 -13.47 9.74
C ALA A 221 -12.86 -13.61 11.22
N LYS A 222 -12.54 -14.83 11.67
CA LYS A 222 -12.09 -15.12 13.03
C LYS A 222 -10.86 -14.27 13.40
N TYR A 223 -9.81 -14.36 12.60
CA TYR A 223 -8.55 -13.66 12.90
C TYR A 223 -8.64 -12.14 12.67
N ALA A 224 -9.49 -11.68 11.75
CA ALA A 224 -9.78 -10.26 11.64
C ALA A 224 -10.47 -9.72 12.91
N LEU A 225 -11.47 -10.42 13.45
CA LEU A 225 -12.10 -10.05 14.71
C LEU A 225 -11.13 -10.13 15.90
N GLU A 226 -10.22 -11.10 15.91
CA GLU A 226 -9.16 -11.20 16.91
C GLU A 226 -8.18 -10.04 16.84
N ALA A 227 -7.78 -9.60 15.65
CA ALA A 227 -6.93 -8.42 15.47
C ALA A 227 -7.63 -7.11 15.84
N ILE A 228 -8.96 -7.01 15.65
CA ILE A 228 -9.79 -5.90 16.13
C ILE A 228 -9.86 -5.89 17.65
N ASN A 229 -9.70 -7.06 18.30
CA ASN A 229 -9.95 -7.34 19.71
C ASN A 229 -9.68 -6.15 20.64
N GLY A 230 -10.69 -5.83 21.45
CA GLY A 230 -10.74 -4.64 22.27
C GLY A 230 -11.40 -3.48 21.51
N GLU A 231 -11.93 -2.56 22.24
CA GLU A 231 -12.48 -1.32 21.68
C GLU A 231 -11.31 -0.37 21.35
N ILE A 232 -10.65 -0.60 20.20
CA ILE A 232 -9.73 0.40 19.69
C ILE A 232 -10.61 1.51 19.13
N PRO A 233 -10.56 2.71 19.71
CA PRO A 233 -11.33 3.82 19.15
C PRO A 233 -10.77 4.18 17.78
N PHE A 234 -11.65 4.36 16.80
CA PHE A 234 -11.27 4.97 15.55
C PHE A 234 -10.90 6.44 15.75
N LEU A 235 -9.87 6.86 15.06
CA LEU A 235 -9.54 8.27 14.82
C LEU A 235 -10.21 8.74 13.51
N SER A 236 -10.27 10.02 13.23
CA SER A 236 -10.53 10.48 11.85
C SER A 236 -9.40 10.02 10.93
N ILE A 237 -9.62 10.02 9.62
CA ILE A 237 -8.53 9.67 8.68
C ILE A 237 -7.36 10.66 8.80
N GLU A 238 -7.65 11.95 8.97
CA GLU A 238 -6.61 12.96 9.18
C GLU A 238 -5.77 12.67 10.43
N GLU A 239 -6.41 12.38 11.57
CA GLU A 239 -5.69 12.04 12.80
C GLU A 239 -4.92 10.72 12.73
N ALA A 240 -5.47 9.73 12.01
CA ALA A 240 -4.84 8.40 11.88
C ALA A 240 -3.59 8.43 10.98
N PHE A 241 -3.51 9.37 10.05
CA PHE A 241 -2.40 9.54 9.12
C PHE A 241 -1.63 10.85 9.33
N ASP A 242 -1.82 11.51 10.46
CA ASP A 242 -1.04 12.68 10.82
C ASP A 242 0.42 12.29 11.10
N VAL A 243 1.36 12.96 10.43
CA VAL A 243 2.81 12.74 10.62
C VAL A 243 3.27 12.95 12.06
N GLU A 244 2.55 13.75 12.85
CA GLU A 244 2.81 13.93 14.29
C GLU A 244 2.17 12.85 15.18
N ASN A 245 1.36 11.94 14.59
CA ASN A 245 0.60 10.92 15.31
C ASN A 245 0.83 9.48 14.78
N GLU A 246 1.99 9.19 14.23
CA GLU A 246 2.30 7.89 13.59
C GLU A 246 2.23 6.68 14.55
N GLU A 247 2.40 6.90 15.87
CA GLU A 247 2.34 5.84 16.89
C GLU A 247 0.91 5.54 17.41
N ASN A 248 -0.14 5.98 16.72
CA ASN A 248 -1.51 5.77 17.18
C ASN A 248 -1.95 4.30 17.16
N ASN A 249 -3.03 3.99 17.92
CA ASN A 249 -3.49 2.62 18.14
C ASN A 249 -4.20 1.98 16.93
N GLU A 250 -4.61 2.76 15.93
CA GLU A 250 -5.19 2.20 14.70
C GLU A 250 -4.14 1.52 13.82
N ILE A 251 -2.87 1.94 13.91
CA ILE A 251 -1.77 1.39 13.14
C ILE A 251 -1.22 0.17 13.88
N PHE A 252 -1.30 -0.98 13.25
CA PHE A 252 -0.77 -2.23 13.78
C PHE A 252 0.69 -2.40 13.44
N TRP A 253 1.07 -2.01 12.21
CA TRP A 253 2.45 -2.05 11.75
C TRP A 253 2.69 -1.08 10.59
N SER A 254 3.81 -0.36 10.65
CA SER A 254 4.28 0.53 9.60
C SER A 254 5.74 0.26 9.26
N ILE A 255 6.14 0.64 8.06
CA ILE A 255 7.53 0.64 7.62
C ILE A 255 8.11 2.03 7.89
N GLN A 256 9.12 2.07 8.74
CA GLN A 256 9.67 3.29 9.32
C GLN A 256 10.57 4.04 8.34
N PHE A 257 10.28 5.34 8.17
CA PHE A 257 11.07 6.25 7.34
C PHE A 257 11.58 7.49 8.12
N ASN A 258 11.44 7.50 9.43
CA ASN A 258 11.88 8.62 10.27
C ASN A 258 13.41 8.81 10.25
N SER A 259 13.88 9.94 10.78
CA SER A 259 15.31 10.34 10.78
C SER A 259 16.25 9.36 11.49
N ALA A 260 15.72 8.48 12.37
CA ALA A 260 16.49 7.42 12.98
C ALA A 260 16.66 6.20 12.05
N ALA A 261 15.79 6.06 11.05
CA ALA A 261 15.75 4.92 10.12
C ALA A 261 16.47 5.18 8.80
N VAL A 262 16.64 6.44 8.38
CA VAL A 262 17.26 6.82 7.09
C VAL A 262 18.42 7.78 7.30
N GLU A 263 19.50 7.58 6.53
CA GLU A 263 20.69 8.44 6.60
C GLU A 263 20.49 9.74 5.80
N ASP A 264 19.87 9.63 4.62
CA ASP A 264 19.61 10.76 3.74
C ASP A 264 18.10 10.88 3.47
N PRO A 265 17.37 11.74 4.20
CA PRO A 265 15.93 11.93 4.03
C PRO A 265 15.52 12.31 2.60
N VAL A 266 16.43 12.95 1.87
CA VAL A 266 16.18 13.41 0.49
C VAL A 266 16.17 12.26 -0.51
N LYS A 267 16.90 11.17 -0.22
CA LYS A 267 17.06 10.02 -1.12
C LYS A 267 16.39 8.77 -0.61
N ASP A 268 16.41 8.58 0.71
CA ASP A 268 16.07 7.31 1.36
C ASP A 268 14.71 7.35 2.05
N GLY A 269 14.00 8.48 2.01
CA GLY A 269 12.67 8.66 2.58
C GLY A 269 11.56 7.95 1.81
N SER A 270 10.35 8.02 2.35
CA SER A 270 9.14 7.47 1.73
C SER A 270 8.75 8.25 0.47
N TYR A 271 8.44 7.53 -0.59
CA TYR A 271 7.96 8.11 -1.84
C TYR A 271 6.43 8.31 -1.88
N GLN A 272 5.70 7.86 -0.84
CA GLN A 272 4.24 7.79 -0.86
C GLN A 272 3.59 9.17 -1.02
N GLN A 273 4.11 10.17 -0.34
CA GLN A 273 3.64 11.56 -0.47
C GLN A 273 3.65 12.05 -1.93
N ALA A 274 4.68 11.71 -2.69
CA ALA A 274 4.86 12.17 -4.07
C ALA A 274 4.12 11.33 -5.12
N GLN A 275 3.59 10.16 -4.73
CA GLN A 275 3.01 9.22 -5.71
C GLN A 275 1.64 9.66 -6.24
N PHE A 276 0.81 10.32 -5.43
CA PHE A 276 -0.60 10.51 -5.76
C PHE A 276 -0.96 11.98 -5.89
N GLY A 277 -1.12 12.45 -7.11
CA GLY A 277 -1.54 13.80 -7.37
C GLY A 277 -1.20 14.31 -8.75
N ALA A 278 -1.53 15.56 -9.01
CA ALA A 278 -1.12 16.26 -10.20
C ALA A 278 0.28 16.86 -10.01
N TYR A 279 0.98 17.08 -11.10
CA TYR A 279 2.21 17.86 -11.08
C TYR A 279 1.93 19.29 -10.56
N LEU A 280 2.69 19.75 -9.59
CA LEU A 280 2.45 21.04 -8.93
C LEU A 280 3.46 22.14 -9.30
N GLY A 281 4.08 22.06 -10.46
CA GLY A 281 4.91 23.14 -11.00
C GLY A 281 6.22 23.41 -10.28
N GLY A 282 6.80 22.35 -9.76
CA GLY A 282 8.20 22.38 -9.37
C GLY A 282 8.51 22.71 -7.93
N SER A 283 9.53 22.03 -7.51
CA SER A 283 10.26 22.20 -6.26
C SER A 283 10.92 23.59 -6.11
N GLU A 284 10.89 24.43 -7.15
CA GLU A 284 11.54 25.76 -7.10
C GLU A 284 10.79 26.74 -6.21
N LYS A 285 9.49 26.51 -5.96
CA LYS A 285 8.70 27.38 -5.09
C LYS A 285 8.78 26.89 -3.65
N PRO A 286 9.13 27.79 -2.71
CA PRO A 286 9.09 27.45 -1.29
C PRO A 286 7.73 26.89 -0.89
N ARG A 287 7.72 25.88 -0.01
CA ARG A 287 6.52 25.29 0.58
C ARG A 287 5.59 24.60 -0.44
N ASN A 288 6.07 24.27 -1.63
CA ASN A 288 5.34 23.43 -2.57
C ASN A 288 5.70 21.97 -2.40
N LYS A 289 4.70 21.10 -2.62
CA LYS A 289 4.88 19.65 -2.64
C LYS A 289 5.63 19.26 -3.92
N ALA A 290 6.75 18.59 -3.77
CA ALA A 290 7.46 18.03 -4.91
C ALA A 290 6.71 16.77 -5.38
N ILE A 291 6.11 16.86 -6.56
CA ILE A 291 5.47 15.72 -7.23
C ILE A 291 6.09 15.63 -8.62
N ASP A 292 6.83 14.59 -8.85
CA ASP A 292 7.35 14.26 -10.17
C ASP A 292 7.00 12.81 -10.48
N GLY A 293 6.34 12.64 -11.59
CA GLY A 293 6.08 11.33 -12.04
C GLY A 293 5.06 10.53 -11.22
N CYS A 294 3.93 11.10 -10.89
CA CYS A 294 2.91 10.53 -10.01
C CYS A 294 1.76 9.85 -10.76
N PHE A 295 0.96 9.10 -10.00
CA PHE A 295 -0.35 8.61 -10.42
C PHE A 295 -1.44 9.61 -10.03
N ALA A 296 -2.22 10.03 -11.00
CA ALA A 296 -3.38 10.89 -10.74
C ALA A 296 -4.55 10.03 -10.21
N PRO A 297 -5.20 10.43 -9.11
CA PRO A 297 -6.43 9.78 -8.68
C PRO A 297 -7.48 9.85 -9.79
N SER A 298 -8.09 8.69 -10.12
CA SER A 298 -9.08 8.60 -11.19
C SER A 298 -10.34 9.41 -10.88
N LEU A 299 -11.12 9.72 -11.93
CA LEU A 299 -12.46 10.30 -11.76
C LEU A 299 -13.34 9.37 -10.93
N ARG A 300 -13.26 8.06 -11.20
CA ARG A 300 -13.99 7.05 -10.44
C ARG A 300 -13.72 7.17 -8.94
N LEU A 301 -12.47 7.22 -8.51
CA LEU A 301 -12.11 7.32 -7.10
C LEU A 301 -12.74 8.56 -6.44
N GLN A 302 -12.67 9.70 -7.11
CA GLN A 302 -13.21 10.95 -6.59
C GLN A 302 -14.76 10.96 -6.55
N GLN A 303 -15.41 10.29 -7.52
CA GLN A 303 -16.89 10.19 -7.61
C GLN A 303 -17.51 9.19 -6.61
N MET A 304 -16.72 8.29 -6.04
CA MET A 304 -17.22 7.30 -5.08
C MET A 304 -17.72 7.90 -3.75
N TYR A 305 -17.30 9.11 -3.41
CA TYR A 305 -17.67 9.75 -2.15
C TYR A 305 -19.01 10.50 -2.34
N SER A 306 -20.04 10.07 -1.61
CA SER A 306 -21.32 10.76 -1.59
C SER A 306 -21.24 12.06 -0.78
N ARG A 307 -22.28 12.88 -0.87
CA ARG A 307 -22.38 14.10 -0.05
C ARG A 307 -22.28 13.81 1.45
N GLY A 308 -22.75 12.64 1.90
CA GLY A 308 -22.69 12.22 3.30
C GLY A 308 -21.30 11.79 3.76
N ASP A 309 -20.38 11.47 2.84
CA ASP A 309 -19.07 10.92 3.13
C ASP A 309 -17.99 12.03 3.18
N ALA A 310 -17.60 12.41 4.37
CA ALA A 310 -16.59 13.45 4.58
C ALA A 310 -15.14 12.95 4.48
N ARG A 311 -14.93 11.67 4.16
CA ARG A 311 -13.57 11.15 3.92
C ARG A 311 -12.95 11.75 2.66
N LEU A 312 -13.75 12.29 1.74
CA LEU A 312 -13.23 12.97 0.55
C LEU A 312 -12.26 14.08 0.95
N GLU A 313 -12.69 14.99 1.83
CA GLU A 313 -11.88 16.13 2.25
C GLU A 313 -10.74 15.74 3.18
N GLN A 314 -10.85 14.62 3.87
CA GLN A 314 -9.79 14.08 4.70
C GLN A 314 -8.70 13.40 3.85
N THR A 315 -9.08 12.84 2.71
CA THR A 315 -8.17 12.10 1.83
C THR A 315 -7.51 13.01 0.80
N PHE A 316 -8.26 13.98 0.26
CA PHE A 316 -7.81 14.82 -0.85
C PHE A 316 -7.60 16.28 -0.45
N MET A 317 -6.58 16.89 -1.01
CA MET A 317 -6.42 18.34 -1.03
C MET A 317 -7.39 18.90 -2.08
N LEU A 318 -8.47 19.51 -1.63
CA LEU A 318 -9.48 20.13 -2.50
C LEU A 318 -9.27 21.64 -2.66
N GLU A 319 -8.62 22.28 -1.69
CA GLU A 319 -8.32 23.71 -1.67
C GLU A 319 -6.81 23.91 -1.77
N PHE A 320 -6.35 24.40 -2.92
CA PHE A 320 -4.93 24.67 -3.14
C PHE A 320 -4.61 26.12 -2.83
N HIS A 321 -3.76 26.32 -1.85
CA HIS A 321 -3.19 27.63 -1.52
C HIS A 321 -2.09 28.02 -2.51
N THR A 322 -1.67 29.29 -2.47
CA THR A 322 -0.57 29.81 -3.30
C THR A 322 0.70 28.98 -3.17
N SER A 323 0.99 28.50 -1.97
CA SER A 323 1.94 27.41 -1.74
C SER A 323 1.22 26.23 -1.11
N TYR A 324 1.47 25.02 -1.57
CA TYR A 324 0.72 23.83 -1.17
C TYR A 324 0.64 23.63 0.35
N PHE A 325 1.80 23.71 1.03
CA PHE A 325 1.87 23.50 2.48
C PHE A 325 1.37 24.68 3.33
N ASP A 326 0.97 25.80 2.72
CA ASP A 326 0.28 26.88 3.44
C ASP A 326 -1.09 26.42 3.96
N TYR A 327 -1.67 25.37 3.36
CA TYR A 327 -2.86 24.72 3.88
C TYR A 327 -2.72 24.33 5.36
N TYR A 328 -1.55 23.85 5.78
CA TYR A 328 -1.31 23.37 7.15
C TYR A 328 -0.83 24.45 8.12
N SER A 329 -0.14 25.47 7.65
CA SER A 329 0.59 26.40 8.54
C SER A 329 0.16 27.86 8.42
N ALA A 330 -0.35 28.30 7.28
CA ALA A 330 -0.78 29.67 7.05
C ALA A 330 -2.10 29.76 6.26
N PRO A 331 -3.13 28.97 6.61
CA PRO A 331 -4.34 28.86 5.80
C PRO A 331 -5.16 30.15 5.70
N THR A 332 -4.98 31.09 6.62
CA THR A 332 -5.72 32.37 6.65
C THR A 332 -4.97 33.53 6.00
N SER A 333 -3.68 33.37 5.69
CA SER A 333 -2.83 34.41 5.09
C SER A 333 -2.47 34.14 3.63
N SER A 334 -2.67 32.94 3.15
CA SER A 334 -2.36 32.51 1.79
C SER A 334 -3.64 32.33 0.99
N SER A 335 -3.74 32.98 -0.19
CA SER A 335 -4.92 32.87 -1.07
C SER A 335 -5.09 31.45 -1.57
N ILE A 336 -6.36 30.99 -1.62
CA ILE A 336 -6.75 29.76 -2.30
C ILE A 336 -6.79 30.06 -3.80
N ILE A 337 -5.95 29.39 -4.57
CA ILE A 337 -5.86 29.59 -6.02
C ILE A 337 -6.78 28.66 -6.80
N TYR A 338 -6.98 27.43 -6.30
CA TYR A 338 -7.84 26.43 -6.90
C TYR A 338 -8.75 25.76 -5.86
N TYR A 339 -10.00 25.50 -6.22
CA TYR A 339 -10.93 24.70 -5.45
C TYR A 339 -11.52 23.60 -6.33
N TYR A 340 -11.26 22.36 -5.95
CA TYR A 340 -11.83 21.17 -6.54
C TYR A 340 -13.14 20.81 -5.85
N ALA A 341 -14.26 21.39 -6.33
CA ALA A 341 -15.57 21.10 -5.75
C ALA A 341 -15.90 19.61 -5.90
N PRO A 342 -16.44 18.96 -4.85
CA PRO A 342 -16.89 17.58 -4.93
C PRO A 342 -17.85 17.32 -6.08
N ALA A 343 -17.87 16.09 -6.63
CA ALA A 343 -18.76 15.74 -7.74
C ALA A 343 -20.24 16.00 -7.47
N TRP A 344 -20.65 15.85 -6.22
CA TRP A 344 -22.02 16.10 -5.75
C TRP A 344 -22.34 17.59 -5.51
N ALA A 345 -21.34 18.49 -5.52
CA ALA A 345 -21.57 19.89 -5.21
C ALA A 345 -22.44 20.58 -6.25
N THR A 346 -23.43 21.33 -5.79
CA THR A 346 -24.28 22.18 -6.63
C THR A 346 -23.68 23.58 -6.80
N ASP A 347 -24.26 24.41 -7.68
CA ASP A 347 -23.83 25.80 -7.82
C ASP A 347 -24.05 26.58 -6.53
N GLU A 348 -25.13 26.25 -5.78
CA GLU A 348 -25.43 26.81 -4.48
C GLU A 348 -24.36 26.42 -3.43
N ASP A 349 -23.85 25.17 -3.43
CA ASP A 349 -22.78 24.74 -2.56
C ASP A 349 -21.48 25.52 -2.85
N ILE A 350 -21.16 25.71 -4.11
CA ILE A 350 -19.99 26.49 -4.55
C ILE A 350 -20.14 27.97 -4.17
N ALA A 351 -21.33 28.53 -4.36
CA ALA A 351 -21.61 29.91 -3.98
C ALA A 351 -21.52 30.10 -2.46
N ALA A 352 -22.04 29.17 -1.68
CA ALA A 352 -21.93 29.16 -0.22
C ALA A 352 -20.46 29.06 0.22
N TRP A 353 -19.68 28.18 -0.38
CA TRP A 353 -18.25 28.05 -0.11
C TRP A 353 -17.50 29.36 -0.42
N LYS A 354 -17.80 30.04 -1.54
CA LYS A 354 -17.21 31.35 -1.88
C LYS A 354 -17.62 32.45 -0.93
N ALA A 355 -18.87 32.44 -0.46
CA ALA A 355 -19.38 33.46 0.46
C ALA A 355 -18.82 33.31 1.87
N ASP A 356 -18.45 32.09 2.29
CA ASP A 356 -17.77 31.82 3.55
C ASP A 356 -16.28 32.12 3.42
N ASP A 357 -15.93 33.41 3.34
CA ASP A 357 -14.56 33.90 3.15
C ASP A 357 -14.24 35.04 4.14
N PRO A 358 -14.18 34.76 5.44
CA PRO A 358 -13.92 35.79 6.47
C PRO A 358 -12.55 36.45 6.35
N TYR A 359 -11.62 35.84 5.64
CA TYR A 359 -10.25 36.31 5.47
C TYR A 359 -9.96 36.90 4.07
N GLY A 360 -10.92 36.82 3.14
CA GLY A 360 -10.75 37.33 1.77
C GLY A 360 -9.80 36.50 0.90
N ILE A 361 -9.54 35.23 1.27
CA ILE A 361 -8.58 34.34 0.59
C ILE A 361 -9.17 33.59 -0.61
N LYS A 362 -10.53 33.56 -0.74
CA LYS A 362 -11.23 32.85 -1.82
C LYS A 362 -11.60 33.75 -3.01
N LYS A 363 -11.29 35.03 -2.96
CA LYS A 363 -11.79 36.05 -3.91
C LYS A 363 -11.47 35.75 -5.36
N ASN A 364 -10.29 35.23 -5.66
CA ASN A 364 -9.81 34.97 -7.02
C ASN A 364 -9.67 33.47 -7.32
N THR A 365 -10.27 32.60 -6.50
CA THR A 365 -10.16 31.15 -6.66
C THR A 365 -10.82 30.70 -7.95
N LEU A 366 -10.09 29.94 -8.75
CA LEU A 366 -10.63 29.15 -9.85
C LEU A 366 -11.30 27.91 -9.29
N VAL A 367 -12.59 27.75 -9.59
CA VAL A 367 -13.35 26.59 -9.13
C VAL A 367 -13.52 25.63 -10.30
N SER A 368 -13.21 24.38 -10.07
CA SER A 368 -13.56 23.28 -10.95
C SER A 368 -14.59 22.41 -10.26
N LYS A 369 -15.71 22.14 -10.92
CA LYS A 369 -16.53 20.95 -10.66
C LYS A 369 -15.79 19.78 -11.25
N THR A 370 -14.65 19.56 -10.79
CA THR A 370 -13.53 18.77 -11.20
C THR A 370 -13.83 17.68 -12.17
N ILE A 371 -14.93 17.09 -11.99
CA ILE A 371 -15.13 15.75 -12.41
C ILE A 371 -16.10 15.73 -13.56
N ALA A 372 -17.17 16.53 -13.48
CA ALA A 372 -18.08 16.72 -14.61
C ALA A 372 -17.40 17.49 -15.75
N ASP A 373 -16.52 18.43 -15.40
CA ASP A 373 -15.86 19.34 -16.36
C ASP A 373 -14.45 18.90 -16.72
N GLY A 374 -13.97 17.77 -16.15
CA GLY A 374 -12.65 17.21 -16.42
C GLY A 374 -11.47 18.02 -15.86
N GLY A 375 -11.64 18.74 -14.75
CA GLY A 375 -10.58 19.48 -14.05
C GLY A 375 -10.48 20.97 -14.43
N ILE A 376 -9.56 21.69 -13.81
CA ILE A 376 -9.34 23.13 -14.08
C ILE A 376 -8.74 23.31 -15.47
N ALA A 377 -9.36 24.20 -16.25
CA ALA A 377 -8.87 24.51 -17.58
C ALA A 377 -7.42 25.06 -17.52
N PRO A 378 -6.54 24.63 -18.41
CA PRO A 378 -5.22 25.24 -18.53
C PRO A 378 -5.33 26.76 -18.69
N SER A 379 -4.33 27.49 -18.25
CA SER A 379 -4.28 28.94 -18.34
C SER A 379 -4.43 29.52 -19.75
N ASN A 380 -4.30 28.69 -20.79
CA ASN A 380 -4.45 29.07 -22.20
C ASN A 380 -5.90 28.95 -22.71
N GLY A 381 -6.87 28.56 -21.87
CA GLY A 381 -8.30 28.56 -22.21
C GLY A 381 -8.76 27.43 -23.14
N ALA A 382 -7.93 26.50 -23.53
CA ALA A 382 -8.36 25.36 -24.34
C ALA A 382 -9.10 24.33 -23.50
N PRO A 383 -10.28 23.82 -23.94
CA PRO A 383 -10.93 22.71 -23.28
C PRO A 383 -10.06 21.47 -23.41
N ALA A 384 -9.48 21.02 -22.29
CA ALA A 384 -8.66 19.83 -22.24
C ALA A 384 -9.47 18.67 -21.69
N THR A 385 -9.21 17.47 -22.16
CA THR A 385 -9.76 16.25 -21.56
C THR A 385 -9.17 16.04 -20.17
N TYR A 386 -9.79 15.21 -19.34
CA TYR A 386 -9.19 14.83 -18.06
C TYR A 386 -7.77 14.28 -18.24
N LYS A 387 -7.54 13.49 -19.28
CA LYS A 387 -6.21 12.95 -19.62
C LYS A 387 -5.18 14.05 -19.84
N ASP A 388 -5.54 15.13 -20.51
CA ASP A 388 -4.62 16.23 -20.75
C ASP A 388 -4.33 17.05 -19.50
N ARG A 389 -5.32 17.16 -18.61
CA ARG A 389 -5.22 18.00 -17.40
C ARG A 389 -4.48 17.36 -16.26
N ARG A 390 -4.68 16.07 -16.02
CA ARG A 390 -4.04 15.34 -14.91
C ARG A 390 -2.51 15.33 -14.98
N SER A 391 -1.94 15.56 -16.17
CA SER A 391 -0.50 15.69 -16.39
C SER A 391 0.03 17.11 -16.27
N GLN A 392 -0.83 18.09 -15.91
CA GLN A 392 -0.46 19.49 -15.81
C GLN A 392 -0.45 19.96 -14.36
N ASP A 393 0.25 21.07 -14.13
CA ASP A 393 0.29 21.73 -12.84
C ASP A 393 -1.12 22.03 -12.35
N TYR A 394 -1.43 21.59 -11.13
CA TYR A 394 -2.74 21.78 -10.52
C TYR A 394 -3.91 21.24 -11.36
N GLY A 395 -3.67 20.24 -12.18
CA GLY A 395 -4.69 19.67 -13.06
C GLY A 395 -5.67 18.73 -12.37
N ASN A 396 -5.41 18.34 -11.13
CA ASN A 396 -6.20 17.38 -10.36
C ASN A 396 -6.01 17.56 -8.85
N ALA A 397 -6.97 17.07 -8.05
CA ALA A 397 -6.78 16.97 -6.61
C ALA A 397 -5.66 15.96 -6.26
N CYS A 398 -4.89 16.28 -5.23
CA CYS A 398 -3.85 15.38 -4.70
C CYS A 398 -4.39 14.59 -3.51
N ILE A 399 -3.90 13.40 -3.30
CA ILE A 399 -4.07 12.72 -2.00
C ILE A 399 -3.17 13.44 -0.98
N LYS A 400 -3.79 14.03 0.03
CA LYS A 400 -3.08 14.70 1.16
C LYS A 400 -2.86 13.79 2.36
N LYS A 401 -3.50 12.65 2.37
CA LYS A 401 -3.49 11.66 3.47
C LYS A 401 -2.09 11.28 3.96
N PHE A 402 -1.07 11.39 3.11
CA PHE A 402 0.32 11.06 3.43
C PHE A 402 1.24 12.28 3.39
N ASP A 403 0.67 13.47 3.54
CA ASP A 403 1.47 14.69 3.50
C ASP A 403 2.34 14.81 4.76
N ASP A 404 3.62 15.00 4.53
CA ASP A 404 4.59 15.35 5.56
C ASP A 404 4.80 16.86 5.55
N TYR A 405 4.07 17.53 6.40
CA TYR A 405 4.13 18.99 6.56
C TYR A 405 5.11 19.43 7.65
N SER A 406 5.95 18.54 8.15
CA SER A 406 7.01 18.87 9.10
C SER A 406 7.98 19.91 8.53
N GLU A 407 8.56 20.74 9.40
CA GLU A 407 9.54 21.76 8.99
C GLU A 407 10.73 21.14 8.24
N THR A 408 11.14 19.93 8.60
CA THR A 408 12.21 19.19 7.92
C THR A 408 11.83 18.84 6.49
N SER A 409 10.63 18.33 6.27
CA SER A 409 10.14 17.99 4.93
C SER A 409 9.94 19.24 4.07
N ILE A 410 9.36 20.29 4.64
CA ILE A 410 9.18 21.57 3.96
C ILE A 410 10.54 22.22 3.59
N ALA A 411 11.55 22.11 4.45
CA ALA A 411 12.90 22.61 4.17
C ALA A 411 13.59 21.83 3.04
N ASN A 412 13.31 20.53 2.91
CA ASN A 412 13.84 19.64 1.87
C ASN A 412 13.00 19.67 0.58
N ARG A 413 12.46 20.82 0.23
CA ARG A 413 11.53 21.06 -0.89
C ARG A 413 11.93 20.52 -2.26
N ASN A 414 13.20 20.18 -2.45
CA ASN A 414 13.69 19.55 -3.69
C ASN A 414 13.56 18.02 -3.68
N SER A 415 13.09 17.45 -2.57
CA SER A 415 12.91 16.01 -2.42
C SER A 415 11.47 15.60 -2.69
N THR A 416 11.31 14.50 -3.41
CA THR A 416 10.04 13.76 -3.52
C THR A 416 9.85 12.81 -2.33
N CYS A 417 10.86 12.62 -1.51
CA CYS A 417 10.84 11.76 -0.34
C CYS A 417 10.36 12.51 0.90
N SER A 418 9.61 11.82 1.75
CA SER A 418 9.16 12.29 3.06
C SER A 418 9.64 11.36 4.16
N MET A 419 9.52 11.82 5.40
CA MET A 419 9.82 11.02 6.58
C MET A 419 8.56 10.32 7.14
N HIS A 420 7.44 10.44 6.43
CA HIS A 420 6.20 9.81 6.82
C HIS A 420 6.28 8.28 6.63
N ASP A 421 5.90 7.55 7.65
CA ASP A 421 5.89 6.08 7.65
C ASP A 421 4.88 5.51 6.65
N VAL A 422 5.20 4.37 6.05
CA VAL A 422 4.26 3.64 5.21
C VAL A 422 3.48 2.64 6.05
N VAL A 423 2.20 2.92 6.26
CA VAL A 423 1.29 2.04 6.99
C VAL A 423 0.94 0.82 6.14
N VAL A 424 1.16 -0.39 6.68
CA VAL A 424 0.93 -1.65 5.94
C VAL A 424 -0.01 -2.63 6.66
N ALA A 425 -0.37 -2.36 7.91
CA ALA A 425 -1.39 -3.09 8.65
C ALA A 425 -2.12 -2.14 9.61
N ARG A 426 -3.43 -2.03 9.50
CA ARG A 426 -4.23 -1.12 10.33
C ARG A 426 -5.67 -1.56 10.54
N LEU A 427 -6.32 -0.96 11.53
CA LEU A 427 -7.68 -1.27 11.96
C LEU A 427 -8.71 -1.17 10.84
N GLY A 428 -8.67 -0.10 10.02
CA GLY A 428 -9.65 0.10 8.94
C GLY A 428 -9.67 -1.03 7.91
N GLU A 429 -8.50 -1.49 7.45
CA GLU A 429 -8.43 -2.64 6.55
C GLU A 429 -8.91 -3.92 7.22
N THR A 430 -8.70 -4.08 8.53
CA THR A 430 -9.12 -5.28 9.28
C THR A 430 -10.64 -5.44 9.28
N TYR A 431 -11.39 -4.34 9.44
CA TYR A 431 -12.86 -4.36 9.30
C TYR A 431 -13.31 -4.74 7.90
N LEU A 432 -12.59 -4.29 6.88
CA LEU A 432 -12.89 -4.62 5.47
C LEU A 432 -12.58 -6.09 5.15
N ILE A 433 -11.51 -6.66 5.72
CA ILE A 433 -11.22 -8.10 5.65
C ILE A 433 -12.36 -8.91 6.28
N ALA A 434 -12.84 -8.52 7.46
CA ALA A 434 -13.96 -9.19 8.12
C ALA A 434 -15.25 -9.10 7.29
N ALA A 435 -15.57 -7.91 6.76
CA ALA A 435 -16.76 -7.70 5.94
C ALA A 435 -16.77 -8.58 4.68
N GLU A 436 -15.63 -8.65 3.98
CA GLU A 436 -15.49 -9.46 2.79
C GLU A 436 -15.57 -10.97 3.09
N ALA A 437 -14.93 -11.40 4.16
CA ALA A 437 -15.01 -12.79 4.62
C ALA A 437 -16.46 -13.18 4.96
N TYR A 438 -17.20 -12.32 5.66
CA TYR A 438 -18.61 -12.54 5.94
C TYR A 438 -19.47 -12.58 4.67
N LEU A 439 -19.24 -11.70 3.69
CA LEU A 439 -19.92 -11.77 2.39
C LEU A 439 -19.72 -13.12 1.73
N LYS A 440 -18.48 -13.62 1.66
CA LYS A 440 -18.14 -14.91 1.05
C LYS A 440 -18.74 -16.11 1.80
N MET A 441 -19.08 -15.94 3.07
CA MET A 441 -19.82 -16.91 3.88
C MET A 441 -21.34 -16.79 3.74
N GLY A 442 -21.85 -15.84 2.94
CA GLY A 442 -23.29 -15.56 2.82
C GLY A 442 -23.89 -14.81 4.02
N LYS A 443 -23.06 -14.26 4.89
CA LYS A 443 -23.45 -13.53 6.11
C LYS A 443 -23.45 -12.02 5.87
N THR A 444 -24.37 -11.58 4.99
CA THR A 444 -24.42 -10.18 4.53
C THR A 444 -24.80 -9.19 5.63
N GLU A 445 -25.53 -9.62 6.66
CA GLU A 445 -25.86 -8.77 7.81
C GLU A 445 -24.61 -8.47 8.65
N GLU A 446 -23.80 -9.47 8.97
CA GLU A 446 -22.54 -9.31 9.69
C GLU A 446 -21.53 -8.49 8.85
N ALA A 447 -21.53 -8.66 7.54
CA ALA A 447 -20.72 -7.84 6.64
C ALA A 447 -21.14 -6.36 6.71
N ALA A 448 -22.45 -6.06 6.66
CA ALA A 448 -22.97 -4.70 6.80
C ALA A 448 -22.61 -4.10 8.16
N GLN A 449 -22.65 -4.88 9.24
CA GLN A 449 -22.23 -4.42 10.56
C GLN A 449 -20.75 -4.01 10.59
N MET A 450 -19.84 -4.76 9.95
CA MET A 450 -18.43 -4.39 9.87
C MET A 450 -18.23 -3.07 9.10
N ILE A 451 -18.91 -2.92 7.97
CA ILE A 451 -18.88 -1.67 7.20
C ILE A 451 -19.44 -0.49 8.01
N ASN A 452 -20.55 -0.67 8.70
CA ASN A 452 -21.14 0.39 9.53
C ASN A 452 -20.24 0.79 10.70
N LYS A 453 -19.52 -0.16 11.31
CA LYS A 453 -18.52 0.14 12.33
C LYS A 453 -17.39 1.00 11.76
N LEU A 454 -16.89 0.66 10.58
CA LEU A 454 -15.88 1.45 9.89
C LEU A 454 -16.39 2.87 9.57
N ARG A 455 -17.61 3.00 9.03
CA ARG A 455 -18.21 4.30 8.68
C ARG A 455 -18.56 5.17 9.89
N GLN A 456 -18.71 4.58 11.09
CA GLN A 456 -18.87 5.31 12.36
C GLN A 456 -17.58 5.96 12.87
N ARG A 457 -16.46 5.82 12.15
CA ARG A 457 -15.20 6.55 12.38
C ARG A 457 -15.50 8.06 12.56
N PRO A 458 -14.89 8.75 13.54
CA PRO A 458 -15.01 10.20 13.67
C PRO A 458 -14.74 10.93 12.35
N GLY A 459 -15.53 11.93 12.06
CA GLY A 459 -15.36 12.73 10.85
C GLY A 459 -15.79 12.08 9.54
N THR A 460 -16.23 10.80 9.51
CA THR A 460 -16.65 10.14 8.27
C THR A 460 -18.04 10.58 7.82
N ILE A 461 -18.99 10.64 8.74
CA ILE A 461 -20.40 10.96 8.42
C ILE A 461 -20.64 12.45 8.62
N ARG A 462 -21.04 13.16 7.56
CA ARG A 462 -21.48 14.55 7.69
C ARG A 462 -22.76 14.64 8.50
N LYS A 463 -22.89 15.73 9.26
CA LYS A 463 -24.08 16.00 10.06
C LYS A 463 -25.36 15.95 9.19
N GLY A 464 -26.31 15.13 9.60
CA GLY A 464 -27.58 14.95 8.90
C GLY A 464 -27.63 13.79 7.89
N TYR A 465 -26.51 13.11 7.64
CA TYR A 465 -26.41 12.04 6.65
C TYR A 465 -26.26 10.62 7.25
N THR A 466 -26.53 10.45 8.53
CA THR A 466 -26.36 9.16 9.20
C THR A 466 -27.17 8.05 8.54
N THR A 467 -28.43 8.33 8.16
CA THR A 467 -29.30 7.33 7.51
C THR A 467 -28.77 6.94 6.12
N GLU A 468 -28.36 7.93 5.30
CA GLU A 468 -27.82 7.70 3.97
C GLU A 468 -26.51 6.90 4.01
N MET A 469 -25.68 7.15 5.02
CA MET A 469 -24.40 6.48 5.18
C MET A 469 -24.50 5.11 5.86
N THR A 470 -25.64 4.74 6.41
CA THR A 470 -25.86 3.43 7.00
C THR A 470 -26.13 2.38 5.93
N VAL A 471 -25.44 1.27 6.01
CA VAL A 471 -25.48 0.16 5.07
C VAL A 471 -26.35 -0.98 5.62
N THR A 472 -27.12 -1.59 4.77
CA THR A 472 -27.93 -2.78 5.06
C THR A 472 -27.38 -4.02 4.36
N SER A 473 -27.86 -5.20 4.75
CA SER A 473 -27.46 -6.46 4.09
C SER A 473 -27.78 -6.49 2.58
N ASN A 474 -28.79 -5.71 2.12
CA ASN A 474 -29.15 -5.64 0.71
C ASN A 474 -28.14 -4.85 -0.14
N ASP A 475 -27.34 -4.00 0.48
CA ASP A 475 -26.31 -3.21 -0.20
C ASP A 475 -25.02 -4.02 -0.41
N ILE A 476 -24.84 -5.10 0.36
CA ILE A 476 -23.58 -5.84 0.42
C ILE A 476 -23.44 -6.80 -0.77
N ASN A 477 -22.46 -6.50 -1.59
CA ASN A 477 -21.90 -7.35 -2.63
C ASN A 477 -20.41 -7.06 -2.80
N ILE A 478 -19.71 -7.76 -3.66
CA ILE A 478 -18.26 -7.59 -3.81
C ILE A 478 -17.90 -6.21 -4.39
N ASP A 479 -18.67 -5.69 -5.33
CA ASP A 479 -18.42 -4.37 -5.90
C ASP A 479 -18.55 -3.27 -4.84
N PHE A 480 -19.58 -3.37 -3.97
CA PHE A 480 -19.75 -2.45 -2.85
C PHE A 480 -18.56 -2.49 -1.89
N ILE A 481 -18.07 -3.69 -1.54
CA ILE A 481 -16.90 -3.85 -0.65
C ILE A 481 -15.64 -3.29 -1.32
N LEU A 482 -15.42 -3.55 -2.61
CA LEU A 482 -14.30 -2.99 -3.36
C LEU A 482 -14.35 -1.47 -3.44
N ASP A 483 -15.54 -0.88 -3.56
CA ASP A 483 -15.73 0.57 -3.54
C ASP A 483 -15.52 1.14 -2.12
N GLU A 484 -15.92 0.42 -1.07
CA GLU A 484 -15.63 0.82 0.31
C GLU A 484 -14.13 0.73 0.61
N ARG A 485 -13.45 -0.33 0.13
CA ARG A 485 -11.98 -0.43 0.20
C ARG A 485 -11.32 0.72 -0.55
N ALA A 486 -11.83 1.12 -1.71
CA ALA A 486 -11.30 2.26 -2.46
C ALA A 486 -11.41 3.58 -1.69
N ARG A 487 -12.57 3.84 -1.04
CA ARG A 487 -12.78 5.04 -0.21
C ARG A 487 -11.89 5.09 1.03
N GLU A 488 -11.76 3.96 1.70
CA GLU A 488 -11.01 3.86 2.96
C GLU A 488 -9.50 3.79 2.73
N LEU A 489 -9.07 3.03 1.73
CA LEU A 489 -7.66 2.67 1.51
C LEU A 489 -7.03 3.42 0.33
N ALA A 490 -7.59 4.57 -0.07
CA ALA A 490 -7.02 5.39 -1.14
C ALA A 490 -5.53 5.69 -0.85
N GLY A 491 -4.66 5.32 -1.79
CA GLY A 491 -3.21 5.52 -1.71
C GLY A 491 -2.42 4.51 -0.87
N GLU A 492 -3.05 3.46 -0.32
CA GLU A 492 -2.39 2.50 0.59
C GLU A 492 -1.83 1.24 -0.09
N TYR A 493 -1.50 1.29 -1.37
CA TYR A 493 -0.79 0.22 -2.10
C TYR A 493 -1.46 -1.19 -2.07
N VAL A 494 -2.80 -1.24 -2.02
CA VAL A 494 -3.54 -2.53 -1.97
C VAL A 494 -4.40 -2.79 -3.21
N ARG A 495 -4.70 -1.77 -4.02
CA ARG A 495 -5.74 -1.88 -5.05
C ARG A 495 -5.49 -2.94 -6.08
N TRP A 496 -4.26 -3.06 -6.60
CA TRP A 496 -3.94 -4.06 -7.61
C TRP A 496 -4.15 -5.48 -7.08
N THR A 497 -3.71 -5.75 -5.84
CA THR A 497 -3.89 -7.07 -5.21
C THR A 497 -5.35 -7.35 -4.86
N ASP A 498 -6.13 -6.33 -4.50
CA ASP A 498 -7.57 -6.49 -4.26
C ASP A 498 -8.31 -6.91 -5.52
N LEU A 499 -8.10 -6.19 -6.63
CA LEU A 499 -8.76 -6.50 -7.90
C LEU A 499 -8.32 -7.86 -8.46
N LYS A 500 -7.01 -8.16 -8.36
CA LYS A 500 -6.48 -9.47 -8.75
C LYS A 500 -7.17 -10.58 -7.94
N ARG A 501 -7.14 -10.48 -6.62
CA ARG A 501 -7.68 -11.47 -5.69
C ARG A 501 -9.18 -11.74 -5.90
N THR A 502 -9.95 -10.70 -6.19
CA THR A 502 -11.41 -10.79 -6.38
C THR A 502 -11.83 -11.08 -7.82
N HIS A 503 -10.88 -11.41 -8.69
CA HIS A 503 -11.10 -11.76 -10.10
C HIS A 503 -11.74 -10.61 -10.91
N THR A 504 -11.46 -9.36 -10.53
CA THR A 504 -12.06 -8.16 -11.15
C THR A 504 -11.03 -7.27 -11.84
N LEU A 505 -9.74 -7.66 -11.86
CA LEU A 505 -8.66 -6.80 -12.35
C LEU A 505 -8.87 -6.41 -13.82
N VAL A 506 -9.15 -7.38 -14.69
CA VAL A 506 -9.30 -7.13 -16.13
C VAL A 506 -10.52 -6.24 -16.37
N GLU A 507 -11.67 -6.58 -15.80
CA GLU A 507 -12.89 -5.80 -15.96
C GLU A 507 -12.70 -4.36 -15.47
N TYR A 508 -12.18 -4.18 -14.25
CA TYR A 508 -12.08 -2.84 -13.65
C TYR A 508 -11.02 -1.97 -14.34
N ALA A 509 -9.87 -2.55 -14.69
CA ALA A 509 -8.82 -1.83 -15.40
C ALA A 509 -9.28 -1.36 -16.78
N THR A 510 -9.95 -2.22 -17.54
CA THR A 510 -10.40 -1.87 -18.90
C THR A 510 -11.61 -0.95 -18.93
N LYS A 511 -12.51 -1.05 -17.94
CA LYS A 511 -13.75 -0.31 -17.88
C LYS A 511 -13.61 1.08 -17.27
N TYR A 512 -12.76 1.22 -16.27
CA TYR A 512 -12.75 2.43 -15.44
C TYR A 512 -11.44 3.22 -15.48
N ASN A 513 -10.35 2.68 -16.03
CA ASN A 513 -9.10 3.42 -16.12
C ASN A 513 -9.13 4.41 -17.29
N GLU A 514 -8.90 5.70 -16.99
CA GLU A 514 -8.93 6.77 -17.98
C GLU A 514 -7.77 6.75 -18.97
N ASP A 515 -6.73 5.94 -18.75
CA ASP A 515 -5.65 5.71 -19.73
C ASP A 515 -6.11 4.86 -20.91
N GLY A 516 -7.32 4.29 -20.84
CA GLY A 516 -7.90 3.49 -21.89
C GLY A 516 -7.17 2.17 -22.08
N ILE A 517 -6.88 1.49 -20.98
CA ILE A 517 -6.25 0.16 -20.98
C ILE A 517 -7.09 -0.78 -21.85
N LYS A 518 -6.45 -1.41 -22.81
CA LYS A 518 -7.10 -2.37 -23.68
C LYS A 518 -6.92 -3.78 -23.13
N GLU A 519 -7.99 -4.57 -23.10
CA GLU A 519 -7.94 -5.98 -22.70
C GLU A 519 -6.86 -6.75 -23.48
N SER A 520 -6.71 -6.48 -24.78
CA SER A 520 -5.68 -7.11 -25.60
C SER A 520 -4.24 -6.84 -25.14
N ALA A 521 -3.98 -5.75 -24.38
CA ALA A 521 -2.67 -5.49 -23.81
C ALA A 521 -2.41 -6.34 -22.56
N MET A 522 -3.48 -6.78 -21.90
CA MET A 522 -3.42 -7.67 -20.74
C MET A 522 -3.27 -9.16 -21.14
N ILE A 523 -3.37 -9.47 -22.43
CA ILE A 523 -3.18 -10.82 -22.97
C ILE A 523 -1.78 -10.92 -23.58
N GLY A 524 -1.04 -11.96 -23.21
CA GLY A 524 0.30 -12.22 -23.70
C GLY A 524 0.36 -13.00 -25.01
N PRO A 525 1.59 -13.27 -25.50
CA PRO A 525 1.80 -14.02 -26.74
C PRO A 525 1.26 -15.47 -26.73
N ASP A 526 1.15 -16.05 -25.54
CA ASP A 526 0.59 -17.39 -25.31
C ASP A 526 -0.95 -17.41 -25.26
N GLY A 527 -1.60 -16.25 -25.46
CA GLY A 527 -3.05 -16.08 -25.39
C GLY A 527 -3.62 -16.05 -23.98
N LYS A 528 -2.77 -15.93 -22.95
CA LYS A 528 -3.16 -15.91 -21.53
C LYS A 528 -3.04 -14.52 -20.93
N TYR A 529 -3.81 -14.26 -19.87
CA TYR A 529 -3.78 -12.95 -19.21
C TYR A 529 -2.55 -12.78 -18.31
N LYS A 530 -2.04 -11.55 -18.27
CA LYS A 530 -0.92 -11.09 -17.42
C LYS A 530 -1.38 -10.73 -16.01
N ILE A 531 -2.07 -11.65 -15.33
CA ILE A 531 -2.59 -11.44 -13.98
C ILE A 531 -1.47 -11.57 -12.93
N LEU A 532 -0.50 -12.45 -13.17
CA LEU A 532 0.74 -12.48 -12.40
C LEU A 532 1.81 -11.64 -13.10
N ARG A 533 2.75 -11.11 -12.34
CA ARG A 533 3.95 -10.49 -12.92
C ARG A 533 4.89 -11.57 -13.46
N PRO A 534 5.69 -11.29 -14.50
CA PRO A 534 6.63 -12.28 -15.02
C PRO A 534 7.74 -12.56 -14.01
N ILE A 535 8.19 -13.79 -13.93
CA ILE A 535 9.45 -14.09 -13.26
C ILE A 535 10.56 -13.37 -14.03
N PRO A 536 11.41 -12.57 -13.38
CA PRO A 536 12.47 -11.84 -14.06
C PRO A 536 13.34 -12.77 -14.91
N GLN A 537 13.62 -12.39 -16.17
CA GLN A 537 14.38 -13.23 -17.09
C GLN A 537 15.75 -13.61 -16.50
N ALA A 538 16.43 -12.65 -15.86
CA ALA A 538 17.69 -12.93 -15.19
C ALA A 538 17.61 -13.99 -14.09
N ALA A 539 16.47 -14.10 -13.39
CA ALA A 539 16.26 -15.13 -12.38
C ALA A 539 16.07 -16.52 -13.01
N ILE A 540 15.51 -16.59 -14.22
CA ILE A 540 15.40 -17.83 -14.99
C ILE A 540 16.77 -18.24 -15.55
N ASP A 541 17.48 -17.31 -16.20
CA ASP A 541 18.74 -17.59 -16.89
C ASP A 541 19.88 -18.01 -15.96
N LEU A 542 19.92 -17.46 -14.76
CA LEU A 542 20.92 -17.77 -13.74
C LEU A 542 20.61 -19.03 -12.92
N ASN A 543 19.39 -19.56 -13.04
CA ASN A 543 18.95 -20.69 -12.24
C ASN A 543 19.31 -22.02 -12.94
N GLN A 544 20.00 -22.91 -12.24
CA GLN A 544 20.31 -24.25 -12.76
C GLN A 544 19.11 -25.20 -12.73
N ALA A 545 18.10 -24.92 -11.89
CA ALA A 545 16.82 -25.61 -11.94
C ALA A 545 15.98 -25.12 -13.10
N LYS A 546 15.11 -26.00 -13.63
CA LYS A 546 14.16 -25.61 -14.67
C LYS A 546 13.05 -24.73 -14.06
N VAL A 547 13.10 -23.46 -14.31
CA VAL A 547 12.06 -22.49 -13.94
C VAL A 547 11.20 -22.14 -15.15
N THR A 548 9.90 -22.32 -15.04
CA THR A 548 8.92 -21.92 -16.07
C THR A 548 8.45 -20.49 -15.83
N GLN A 549 8.18 -19.76 -16.90
CA GLN A 549 7.61 -18.41 -16.84
C GLN A 549 6.13 -18.47 -16.42
N ASN A 550 5.62 -17.37 -15.89
CA ASN A 550 4.20 -17.20 -15.60
C ASN A 550 3.36 -17.06 -16.90
N PRO A 551 2.07 -17.40 -16.87
CA PRO A 551 1.16 -17.19 -18.00
C PRO A 551 1.17 -15.72 -18.47
N GLY A 552 1.05 -15.51 -19.78
CA GLY A 552 1.05 -14.20 -20.41
C GLY A 552 2.42 -13.69 -20.87
N TYR A 553 3.51 -14.49 -20.72
CA TYR A 553 4.87 -14.05 -21.07
C TYR A 553 5.68 -15.07 -21.85
#